data_b904046fe9e18b0eef601662bf261f8e
#
_entry.id   b904046fe9e18b0eef601662bf261f8e
#
_cell.length_a   1.000
_cell.length_b   1.000
_cell.length_c   1.000
_cell.angle_alpha   90.00
_cell.angle_beta   90.00
_cell.angle_gamma   90.00
#
_symmetry.space_group_name_H-M   'P 1'
#
loop_
_entity.id
_entity.type
_entity.pdbx_description
1 polymer ?
#
loop_
_entity_poly.entity_id
_entity_poly.type
_entity_poly.pdbx_seq_one_letter_code
_entity_poly.pdbx_strand_id
1 'polypeptide(L)'
;YGIENDLRYVTQSRLTKMLNHEINLLESRVDRSIHTEKMFFSFANTVATIDFAKKFKGHGWMGIKFQTESNSVYSEIKLHVRFRLPEVKAQQEILGLMGVNLIYGAYYKYNKPRSLIKYLYDHIDPTTVEIDTINFSGPLFKDVDNRLLSLELIKNGMTQAVMFGPDGKNILPAAELYKKNILTIRGSFRPVTKVNEDMYEKSSNMIMKDKELNEKNKF
;
A
#
# COMPACT_ATOMS: atom_id res chain seq x y z
N TYR A 1 8.47 -8.95 18.08
CA TYR A 1 7.08 -8.59 17.76
C TYR A 1 6.58 -9.61 16.74
N GLY A 2 5.48 -10.30 17.02
CA GLY A 2 4.88 -11.28 16.11
C GLY A 2 4.01 -10.63 15.03
N ILE A 3 3.62 -11.38 14.01
CA ILE A 3 2.76 -10.93 12.89
C ILE A 3 1.48 -10.23 13.41
N GLU A 4 0.92 -10.63 14.55
CA GLU A 4 -0.26 -10.01 15.16
C GLU A 4 -0.01 -8.55 15.60
N ASN A 5 1.19 -8.24 16.07
CA ASN A 5 1.58 -6.87 16.39
C ASN A 5 1.80 -6.04 15.12
N ASP A 6 2.34 -6.63 14.05
CA ASP A 6 2.53 -5.95 12.78
C ASP A 6 1.18 -5.58 12.15
N LEU A 7 0.18 -6.48 12.20
CA LEU A 7 -1.19 -6.19 11.75
C LEU A 7 -1.87 -5.07 12.57
N ARG A 8 -1.43 -4.85 13.81
CA ARG A 8 -1.96 -3.78 14.67
C ARG A 8 -1.26 -2.42 14.44
N TYR A 9 0.05 -2.44 14.20
CA TYR A 9 0.86 -1.21 14.19
C TYR A 9 1.31 -0.79 12.79
N VAL A 10 1.50 -1.73 11.86
CA VAL A 10 1.91 -1.47 10.48
C VAL A 10 0.69 -1.53 9.57
N THR A 11 -0.18 -0.53 9.68
CA THR A 11 -1.44 -0.48 8.94
C THR A 11 -1.62 0.83 8.18
N GLN A 12 -2.34 0.76 7.07
CA GLN A 12 -2.73 1.96 6.31
C GLN A 12 -3.56 2.93 7.14
N SER A 13 -4.43 2.41 8.03
CA SER A 13 -5.25 3.24 8.94
C SER A 13 -4.37 4.04 9.90
N ARG A 14 -3.34 3.42 10.48
CA ARG A 14 -2.39 4.11 11.36
C ARG A 14 -1.63 5.19 10.60
N LEU A 15 -1.12 4.88 9.40
CA LEU A 15 -0.47 5.87 8.55
C LEU A 15 -1.38 7.09 8.30
N THR A 16 -2.66 6.84 7.95
CA THR A 16 -3.63 7.91 7.71
C THR A 16 -3.83 8.79 8.94
N LYS A 17 -3.92 8.19 10.14
CA LYS A 17 -4.02 8.94 11.40
C LYS A 17 -2.78 9.80 11.66
N MET A 18 -1.59 9.27 11.40
CA MET A 18 -0.33 10.01 11.54
C MET A 18 -0.29 11.22 10.59
N LEU A 19 -0.58 11.03 9.31
CA LEU A 19 -0.60 12.12 8.32
C LEU A 19 -1.59 13.23 8.70
N ASN A 20 -2.79 12.86 9.14
CA ASN A 20 -3.80 13.83 9.57
C ASN A 20 -3.38 14.58 10.85
N HIS A 21 -2.81 13.86 11.81
CA HIS A 21 -2.33 14.46 13.06
C HIS A 21 -1.27 15.54 12.79
N GLU A 22 -0.28 15.23 11.95
CA GLU A 22 0.80 16.17 11.60
C GLU A 22 0.27 17.40 10.85
N ILE A 23 -0.68 17.24 9.92
CA ILE A 23 -1.32 18.37 9.25
C ILE A 23 -2.08 19.25 10.25
N ASN A 24 -2.88 18.65 11.13
CA ASN A 24 -3.64 19.40 12.14
C ASN A 24 -2.70 20.18 13.10
N LEU A 25 -1.59 19.57 13.51
CA LEU A 25 -0.58 20.26 14.31
C LEU A 25 0.05 21.44 13.54
N LEU A 26 0.36 21.24 12.28
CA LEU A 26 0.95 22.28 11.44
C LEU A 26 -0.03 23.45 11.24
N GLU A 27 -1.30 23.14 10.93
CA GLU A 27 -2.36 24.15 10.78
C GLU A 27 -2.63 24.93 12.07
N SER A 28 -2.52 24.28 13.23
CA SER A 28 -2.69 24.94 14.52
C SER A 28 -1.53 25.86 14.93
N ARG A 29 -0.33 25.65 14.36
CA ARG A 29 0.90 26.37 14.71
C ARG A 29 1.27 27.47 13.74
N VAL A 30 0.77 27.41 12.52
CA VAL A 30 1.09 28.39 11.47
C VAL A 30 -0.05 29.35 11.27
N ASP A 31 0.19 30.62 11.54
CA ASP A 31 -0.78 31.68 11.26
C ASP A 31 -0.89 31.89 9.74
N ARG A 32 -2.02 31.46 9.19
CA ARG A 32 -2.34 31.57 7.77
C ARG A 32 -2.56 33.02 7.32
N SER A 33 -2.88 33.93 8.23
CA SER A 33 -3.04 35.36 7.90
C SER A 33 -1.70 36.01 7.53
N ILE A 34 -0.61 35.54 8.12
CA ILE A 34 0.77 36.00 7.85
C ILE A 34 1.42 35.18 6.73
N HIS A 35 1.08 33.89 6.68
CA HIS A 35 1.71 32.92 5.77
C HIS A 35 0.74 32.46 4.67
N THR A 36 0.15 33.42 3.94
CA THR A 36 -0.88 33.17 2.93
C THR A 36 -0.44 32.29 1.77
N GLU A 37 0.84 32.30 1.43
CA GLU A 37 1.41 31.56 0.28
C GLU A 37 1.97 30.18 0.65
N LYS A 38 1.95 29.78 1.92
CA LYS A 38 2.52 28.52 2.36
C LYS A 38 1.65 27.33 1.95
N MET A 39 2.25 26.34 1.32
CA MET A 39 1.67 25.02 1.09
C MET A 39 2.13 24.08 2.22
N PHE A 40 1.22 23.27 2.70
CA PHE A 40 1.53 22.31 3.76
C PHE A 40 1.63 20.89 3.21
N PHE A 41 2.51 20.12 3.84
CA PHE A 41 2.53 18.68 3.67
C PHE A 41 2.90 17.99 4.98
N SER A 42 2.49 16.74 5.09
CA SER A 42 3.00 15.80 6.08
C SER A 42 3.52 14.55 5.38
N PHE A 43 4.59 14.01 5.90
CA PHE A 43 5.12 12.71 5.50
C PHE A 43 5.19 11.81 6.74
N ALA A 44 4.75 10.58 6.61
CA ALA A 44 4.83 9.60 7.70
C ALA A 44 5.12 8.21 7.14
N ASN A 45 5.68 7.38 8.01
CA ASN A 45 5.80 5.95 7.77
C ASN A 45 5.54 5.16 9.05
N THR A 46 5.09 3.92 8.90
CA THR A 46 4.96 2.93 9.97
C THR A 46 5.52 1.61 9.45
N VAL A 47 6.60 1.15 10.06
CA VAL A 47 7.46 0.08 9.52
C VAL A 47 7.80 -0.91 10.61
N ALA A 48 7.74 -2.20 10.27
CA ALA A 48 8.41 -3.28 10.99
C ALA A 48 9.62 -3.71 10.15
N THR A 49 10.81 -3.54 10.69
CA THR A 49 12.03 -4.11 10.09
C THR A 49 12.10 -5.61 10.34
N ILE A 50 13.04 -6.28 9.67
CA ILE A 50 13.29 -7.71 9.90
C ILE A 50 13.51 -7.98 11.40
N ASP A 51 12.91 -9.04 11.91
CA ASP A 51 13.07 -9.45 13.30
C ASP A 51 14.46 -10.03 13.57
N PHE A 52 14.86 -10.08 14.85
CA PHE A 52 16.15 -10.62 15.27
C PHE A 52 16.35 -12.08 14.84
N ALA A 53 15.29 -12.89 14.85
CA ALA A 53 15.31 -14.28 14.43
C ALA A 53 15.32 -14.45 12.89
N LYS A 54 15.25 -13.36 12.11
CA LYS A 54 15.17 -13.32 10.64
C LYS A 54 14.04 -14.17 10.05
N LYS A 55 13.01 -14.45 10.84
CA LYS A 55 11.84 -15.25 10.43
C LYS A 55 10.85 -14.45 9.60
N PHE A 56 10.75 -13.14 9.84
CA PHE A 56 9.85 -12.24 9.17
C PHE A 56 10.61 -11.19 8.38
N LYS A 57 10.20 -10.99 7.13
CA LYS A 57 10.76 -9.92 6.30
C LYS A 57 10.15 -8.58 6.72
N GLY A 58 10.98 -7.55 6.77
CA GLY A 58 10.51 -6.21 7.09
C GLY A 58 9.52 -5.68 6.04
N HIS A 59 8.55 -4.92 6.49
CA HIS A 59 7.56 -4.27 5.63
C HIS A 59 7.05 -2.98 6.27
N GLY A 60 6.39 -2.13 5.49
CA GLY A 60 5.84 -0.91 6.05
C GLY A 60 4.92 -0.15 5.12
N TRP A 61 4.16 0.75 5.71
CA TRP A 61 3.39 1.75 5.01
C TRP A 61 4.11 3.09 5.07
N MET A 62 4.17 3.80 3.98
CA MET A 62 4.57 5.20 3.93
C MET A 62 3.60 6.02 3.11
N GLY A 63 3.56 7.32 3.37
CA GLY A 63 2.69 8.21 2.62
C GLY A 63 3.00 9.67 2.83
N ILE A 64 2.47 10.44 1.93
CA ILE A 64 2.47 11.90 1.95
C ILE A 64 1.05 12.43 1.80
N LYS A 65 0.72 13.44 2.59
CA LYS A 65 -0.47 14.28 2.43
C LYS A 65 -0.01 15.70 2.16
N PHE A 66 -0.46 16.32 1.07
CA PHE A 66 0.14 17.55 0.57
C PHE A 66 -0.83 18.44 -0.18
N GLN A 67 -0.47 19.71 -0.28
CA GLN A 67 -1.10 20.73 -1.11
C GLN A 67 -0.15 21.11 -2.24
N THR A 68 -0.69 21.47 -3.39
CA THR A 68 0.07 22.05 -4.53
C THR A 68 -0.16 23.56 -4.65
N GLU A 69 -1.16 24.08 -3.96
CA GLU A 69 -1.49 25.48 -3.85
C GLU A 69 -1.87 25.81 -2.41
N SER A 70 -1.61 27.03 -1.98
CA SER A 70 -1.99 27.48 -0.64
C SER A 70 -3.51 27.35 -0.44
N ASN A 71 -3.92 26.87 0.73
CA ASN A 71 -5.32 26.66 1.11
C ASN A 71 -6.11 25.67 0.21
N SER A 72 -5.45 24.96 -0.71
CA SER A 72 -6.11 23.91 -1.49
C SER A 72 -6.44 22.69 -0.62
N VAL A 73 -7.39 21.90 -1.06
CA VAL A 73 -7.72 20.61 -0.42
C VAL A 73 -6.55 19.65 -0.62
N TYR A 74 -6.21 18.93 0.44
CA TYR A 74 -5.12 17.98 0.43
C TYR A 74 -5.36 16.78 -0.49
N SER A 75 -4.30 16.35 -1.13
CA SER A 75 -4.23 15.05 -1.79
C SER A 75 -3.23 14.14 -1.08
N GLU A 76 -3.37 12.83 -1.26
CA GLU A 76 -2.55 11.84 -0.56
C GLU A 76 -2.03 10.80 -1.53
N ILE A 77 -0.80 10.35 -1.26
CA ILE A 77 -0.21 9.16 -1.89
C ILE A 77 0.23 8.24 -0.75
N LYS A 78 -0.23 7.00 -0.76
CA LYS A 78 0.14 5.98 0.22
C LYS A 78 0.63 4.75 -0.51
N LEU A 79 1.69 4.13 -0.01
CA LEU A 79 2.23 2.90 -0.56
C LEU A 79 2.66 1.95 0.54
N HIS A 80 2.61 0.65 0.23
CA HIS A 80 3.15 -0.39 1.07
C HIS A 80 4.39 -0.98 0.43
N VAL A 81 5.41 -1.20 1.26
CA VAL A 81 6.69 -1.75 0.85
C VAL A 81 7.02 -3.02 1.62
N ARG A 82 7.74 -3.92 0.96
CA ARG A 82 8.33 -5.12 1.55
C ARG A 82 9.82 -5.13 1.26
N PHE A 83 10.62 -5.21 2.31
CA PHE A 83 12.07 -5.26 2.16
C PHE A 83 12.54 -6.67 1.82
N ARG A 84 13.48 -6.77 0.91
CA ARG A 84 14.10 -8.04 0.50
C ARG A 84 15.49 -8.22 1.09
N LEU A 85 16.06 -7.16 1.67
CA LEU A 85 17.34 -7.15 2.33
C LEU A 85 17.28 -7.76 3.73
N PRO A 86 18.32 -8.48 4.17
CA PRO A 86 18.36 -9.14 5.48
C PRO A 86 18.86 -8.23 6.61
N GLU A 87 19.22 -6.98 6.34
CA GLU A 87 19.86 -6.09 7.29
C GLU A 87 18.97 -4.89 7.63
N VAL A 88 18.78 -4.63 8.92
CA VAL A 88 17.93 -3.53 9.42
C VAL A 88 18.42 -2.17 8.92
N LYS A 89 19.74 -1.91 8.95
CA LYS A 89 20.32 -0.65 8.50
C LYS A 89 20.02 -0.40 7.02
N ALA A 90 20.25 -1.39 6.18
CA ALA A 90 19.98 -1.29 4.75
C ALA A 90 18.47 -1.08 4.46
N GLN A 91 17.57 -1.71 5.22
CA GLN A 91 16.14 -1.46 5.13
C GLN A 91 15.78 -0.01 5.49
N GLN A 92 16.41 0.56 6.52
CA GLN A 92 16.21 1.96 6.92
C GLN A 92 16.73 2.95 5.88
N GLU A 93 17.89 2.69 5.28
CA GLU A 93 18.47 3.51 4.21
C GLU A 93 17.54 3.55 2.99
N ILE A 94 17.04 2.41 2.54
CA ILE A 94 16.07 2.32 1.43
C ILE A 94 14.78 3.06 1.77
N LEU A 95 14.28 2.90 3.00
CA LEU A 95 13.06 3.59 3.46
C LEU A 95 13.23 5.11 3.38
N GLY A 96 14.38 5.61 3.83
CA GLY A 96 14.72 7.03 3.76
C GLY A 96 14.77 7.54 2.33
N LEU A 97 15.47 6.84 1.45
CA LEU A 97 15.60 7.20 0.04
C LEU A 97 14.25 7.18 -0.68
N MET A 98 13.44 6.14 -0.46
CA MET A 98 12.10 6.06 -1.03
C MET A 98 11.18 7.16 -0.50
N GLY A 99 11.34 7.57 0.77
CA GLY A 99 10.62 8.71 1.36
C GLY A 99 10.94 10.01 0.63
N VAL A 100 12.21 10.27 0.36
CA VAL A 100 12.66 11.45 -0.42
C VAL A 100 12.08 11.40 -1.83
N ASN A 101 12.15 10.23 -2.50
CA ASN A 101 11.60 10.04 -3.84
C ASN A 101 10.08 10.26 -3.87
N LEU A 102 9.35 9.82 -2.84
CA LEU A 102 7.91 10.04 -2.72
C LEU A 102 7.58 11.52 -2.55
N ILE A 103 8.29 12.25 -1.69
CA ILE A 103 8.10 13.68 -1.47
C ILE A 103 8.38 14.45 -2.77
N TYR A 104 9.52 14.18 -3.41
CA TYR A 104 9.86 14.80 -4.70
C TYR A 104 8.82 14.48 -5.77
N GLY A 105 8.41 13.22 -5.87
CA GLY A 105 7.39 12.77 -6.83
C GLY A 105 6.04 13.45 -6.62
N ALA A 106 5.63 13.66 -5.37
CA ALA A 106 4.39 14.33 -5.02
C ALA A 106 4.36 15.79 -5.51
N TYR A 107 5.47 16.50 -5.48
CA TYR A 107 5.52 17.89 -5.93
C TYR A 107 5.84 18.07 -7.42
N TYR A 108 6.70 17.23 -7.98
CA TYR A 108 7.20 17.45 -9.34
C TYR A 108 6.64 16.47 -10.39
N LYS A 109 5.92 15.43 -9.96
CA LYS A 109 5.40 14.39 -10.86
C LYS A 109 3.93 14.01 -10.60
N TYR A 110 3.20 14.71 -9.72
CA TYR A 110 1.81 14.37 -9.37
C TYR A 110 0.88 14.34 -10.59
N ASN A 111 1.09 15.20 -11.58
CA ASN A 111 0.32 15.27 -12.82
C ASN A 111 0.59 14.11 -13.79
N LYS A 112 1.60 13.29 -13.51
CA LYS A 112 1.99 12.11 -14.29
C LYS A 112 2.20 10.89 -13.36
N PRO A 113 1.14 10.32 -12.76
CA PRO A 113 1.26 9.26 -11.74
C PRO A 113 2.10 8.06 -12.17
N ARG A 114 2.03 7.65 -13.46
CA ARG A 114 2.89 6.57 -13.98
C ARG A 114 4.39 6.92 -13.94
N SER A 115 4.73 8.18 -14.21
CA SER A 115 6.11 8.65 -14.10
C SER A 115 6.55 8.75 -12.64
N LEU A 116 5.65 9.15 -11.74
CA LEU A 116 5.90 9.15 -10.30
C LEU A 116 6.22 7.74 -9.81
N ILE A 117 5.43 6.75 -10.19
CA ILE A 117 5.68 5.34 -9.80
C ILE A 117 7.09 4.91 -10.19
N LYS A 118 7.50 5.16 -11.44
CA LYS A 118 8.87 4.83 -11.89
C LYS A 118 9.94 5.55 -11.07
N TYR A 119 9.69 6.80 -10.71
CA TYR A 119 10.61 7.63 -9.95
C TYR A 119 10.79 7.16 -8.50
N LEU A 120 9.84 6.41 -7.95
CA LEU A 120 10.00 5.86 -6.59
C LEU A 120 11.25 4.99 -6.43
N TYR A 121 11.75 4.38 -7.51
CA TYR A 121 12.99 3.58 -7.52
C TYR A 121 14.23 4.38 -7.94
N ASP A 122 14.16 5.71 -8.01
CA ASP A 122 15.34 6.51 -8.34
C ASP A 122 16.45 6.27 -7.30
N HIS A 123 17.65 5.89 -7.76
CA HIS A 123 18.77 5.45 -6.93
C HIS A 123 18.48 4.27 -5.98
N ILE A 124 17.43 3.47 -6.23
CA ILE A 124 17.11 2.27 -5.47
C ILE A 124 17.23 1.05 -6.40
N ASP A 125 17.99 0.04 -5.97
CA ASP A 125 18.03 -1.24 -6.66
C ASP A 125 16.68 -1.97 -6.51
N PRO A 126 15.97 -2.25 -7.61
CA PRO A 126 14.65 -2.90 -7.57
C PRO A 126 14.64 -4.29 -6.92
N THR A 127 15.80 -4.93 -6.78
CA THR A 127 15.92 -6.22 -6.12
C THR A 127 15.83 -6.15 -4.59
N THR A 128 16.00 -4.96 -4.02
CA THR A 128 16.11 -4.73 -2.56
C THR A 128 14.78 -4.46 -1.87
N VAL A 129 13.80 -3.96 -2.59
CA VAL A 129 12.49 -3.60 -2.07
C VAL A 129 11.40 -3.88 -3.10
N GLU A 130 10.22 -4.20 -2.63
CA GLU A 130 9.00 -4.41 -3.41
C GLU A 130 7.97 -3.36 -3.01
N ILE A 131 7.31 -2.73 -3.98
CA ILE A 131 6.09 -1.94 -3.75
C ILE A 131 4.93 -2.80 -4.21
N ASP A 132 4.18 -3.36 -3.27
CA ASP A 132 3.05 -4.26 -3.58
C ASP A 132 1.69 -3.57 -3.60
N THR A 133 1.61 -2.36 -3.05
CA THR A 133 0.37 -1.58 -3.05
C THR A 133 0.69 -0.09 -3.13
N ILE A 134 -0.04 0.64 -3.98
CA ILE A 134 -0.01 2.10 -4.06
C ILE A 134 -1.42 2.65 -4.22
N ASN A 135 -1.69 3.79 -3.57
CA ASN A 135 -2.99 4.44 -3.59
C ASN A 135 -2.83 5.95 -3.69
N PHE A 136 -3.53 6.53 -4.64
CA PHE A 136 -3.63 7.97 -4.87
C PHE A 136 -5.05 8.42 -4.51
N SER A 137 -5.20 9.48 -3.75
CA SER A 137 -6.51 10.03 -3.36
C SER A 137 -6.49 11.54 -3.20
N GLY A 138 -7.66 12.15 -3.22
CA GLY A 138 -7.83 13.59 -3.15
C GLY A 138 -8.02 14.27 -4.51
N PRO A 139 -8.23 15.59 -4.52
CA PRO A 139 -8.65 16.34 -5.73
C PRO A 139 -7.69 16.22 -6.91
N LEU A 140 -6.37 16.16 -6.65
CA LEU A 140 -5.36 16.03 -7.72
C LEU A 140 -5.45 14.69 -8.47
N PHE A 141 -6.07 13.71 -7.85
CA PHE A 141 -6.11 12.32 -8.34
C PHE A 141 -7.53 11.81 -8.60
N LYS A 142 -8.52 12.70 -8.73
CA LYS A 142 -9.94 12.35 -8.95
C LYS A 142 -10.16 11.46 -10.19
N ASP A 143 -9.35 11.67 -11.23
CA ASP A 143 -9.44 10.94 -12.50
C ASP A 143 -8.43 9.77 -12.57
N VAL A 144 -7.79 9.43 -11.45
CA VAL A 144 -6.79 8.36 -11.39
C VAL A 144 -7.45 7.04 -11.01
N ASP A 145 -7.33 6.04 -11.87
CA ASP A 145 -7.71 4.66 -11.55
C ASP A 145 -6.55 3.95 -10.86
N ASN A 146 -6.66 3.76 -9.55
CA ASN A 146 -5.65 3.09 -8.73
C ASN A 146 -5.39 1.63 -9.15
N ARG A 147 -6.35 0.96 -9.79
CA ARG A 147 -6.18 -0.41 -10.31
C ARG A 147 -5.19 -0.42 -11.45
N LEU A 148 -5.33 0.54 -12.38
CA LEU A 148 -4.40 0.69 -13.51
C LEU A 148 -3.00 1.05 -13.03
N LEU A 149 -2.87 1.89 -11.99
CA LEU A 149 -1.58 2.22 -11.40
C LEU A 149 -0.95 1.04 -10.67
N SER A 150 -1.74 0.19 -10.02
CA SER A 150 -1.23 -1.07 -9.44
C SER A 150 -0.72 -2.04 -10.52
N LEU A 151 -1.36 -2.09 -11.69
CA LEU A 151 -0.83 -2.86 -12.84
C LEU A 151 0.48 -2.27 -13.37
N GLU A 152 0.69 -0.95 -13.26
CA GLU A 152 1.98 -0.34 -13.60
C GLU A 152 3.12 -0.79 -12.66
N LEU A 153 2.82 -1.13 -11.39
CA LEU A 153 3.82 -1.75 -10.49
C LEU A 153 4.33 -3.07 -11.08
N ILE A 154 3.43 -3.93 -11.57
CA ILE A 154 3.79 -5.21 -12.21
C ILE A 154 4.60 -4.96 -13.48
N LYS A 155 4.15 -4.06 -14.36
CA LYS A 155 4.84 -3.73 -15.60
C LYS A 155 6.26 -3.21 -15.39
N ASN A 156 6.49 -2.51 -14.29
CA ASN A 156 7.82 -1.99 -13.95
C ASN A 156 8.64 -2.96 -13.08
N GLY A 157 8.16 -4.18 -12.85
CA GLY A 157 8.87 -5.20 -12.05
C GLY A 157 8.97 -4.90 -10.56
N MET A 158 8.16 -3.95 -10.06
CA MET A 158 8.16 -3.52 -8.66
C MET A 158 7.48 -4.53 -7.74
N THR A 159 6.55 -5.30 -8.28
CA THR A 159 5.90 -6.46 -7.64
C THR A 159 5.55 -7.52 -8.67
N GLN A 160 5.27 -8.73 -8.21
CA GLN A 160 4.85 -9.84 -9.07
C GLN A 160 3.33 -9.96 -9.19
N ALA A 161 2.59 -9.45 -8.21
CA ALA A 161 1.14 -9.56 -8.17
C ALA A 161 0.52 -8.37 -7.43
N VAL A 162 -0.70 -8.02 -7.83
CA VAL A 162 -1.57 -7.07 -7.12
C VAL A 162 -2.93 -7.72 -6.88
N MET A 163 -3.63 -7.29 -5.85
CA MET A 163 -4.92 -7.85 -5.47
C MET A 163 -5.98 -6.75 -5.41
N PHE A 164 -7.16 -7.08 -5.91
CA PHE A 164 -8.33 -6.19 -5.88
C PHE A 164 -9.45 -6.83 -5.10
N GLY A 165 -10.15 -6.03 -4.30
CA GLY A 165 -11.36 -6.45 -3.63
C GLY A 165 -12.55 -6.56 -4.60
N PRO A 166 -13.68 -7.11 -4.15
CA PRO A 166 -14.90 -7.19 -4.95
C PRO A 166 -15.46 -5.80 -5.30
N ASP A 167 -15.11 -4.76 -4.54
CA ASP A 167 -15.43 -3.36 -4.81
C ASP A 167 -14.44 -2.69 -5.80
N GLY A 168 -13.48 -3.44 -6.32
CA GLY A 168 -12.44 -2.96 -7.23
C GLY A 168 -11.33 -2.15 -6.58
N LYS A 169 -11.31 -2.01 -5.24
CA LYS A 169 -10.21 -1.31 -4.56
C LYS A 169 -8.99 -2.20 -4.39
N ASN A 170 -7.83 -1.54 -4.37
CA ASN A 170 -6.57 -2.22 -4.05
C ASN A 170 -6.60 -2.73 -2.61
N ILE A 171 -6.25 -4.00 -2.44
CA ILE A 171 -6.10 -4.62 -1.12
C ILE A 171 -4.70 -5.20 -0.97
N LEU A 172 -4.19 -5.19 0.26
CA LEU A 172 -2.90 -5.76 0.59
C LEU A 172 -3.03 -7.28 0.74
N PRO A 173 -2.44 -8.10 -0.16
CA PRO A 173 -2.61 -9.55 -0.13
C PRO A 173 -2.22 -10.16 1.23
N ALA A 174 -1.12 -9.70 1.81
CA ALA A 174 -0.62 -10.20 3.09
C ALA A 174 -1.62 -10.01 4.24
N ALA A 175 -2.38 -8.91 4.25
CA ALA A 175 -3.39 -8.65 5.27
C ALA A 175 -4.68 -9.45 5.02
N GLU A 176 -5.10 -9.52 3.74
CA GLU A 176 -6.37 -10.17 3.38
C GLU A 176 -6.31 -11.70 3.45
N LEU A 177 -5.17 -12.29 3.12
CA LEU A 177 -5.01 -13.74 3.06
C LEU A 177 -4.50 -14.36 4.37
N TYR A 178 -4.11 -13.54 5.35
CA TYR A 178 -3.49 -14.02 6.59
C TYR A 178 -4.43 -14.91 7.40
N LYS A 179 -3.95 -16.11 7.75
CA LYS A 179 -4.69 -17.13 8.53
C LYS A 179 -6.07 -17.50 7.98
N LYS A 180 -6.34 -17.26 6.70
CA LYS A 180 -7.60 -17.65 6.05
C LYS A 180 -7.42 -18.90 5.20
N ASN A 181 -8.42 -19.75 5.18
CA ASN A 181 -8.54 -20.81 4.18
C ASN A 181 -9.04 -20.18 2.87
N ILE A 182 -8.36 -20.44 1.76
CA ILE A 182 -8.56 -19.71 0.52
C ILE A 182 -8.90 -20.70 -0.58
N LEU A 183 -10.09 -20.54 -1.19
CA LEU A 183 -10.44 -21.19 -2.44
C LEU A 183 -9.93 -20.34 -3.60
N THR A 184 -9.02 -20.89 -4.39
CA THR A 184 -8.48 -20.20 -5.56
C THR A 184 -9.00 -20.87 -6.83
N ILE A 185 -9.69 -20.09 -7.68
CA ILE A 185 -10.10 -20.51 -9.02
C ILE A 185 -9.26 -19.71 -10.03
N ARG A 186 -8.53 -20.42 -10.88
CA ARG A 186 -7.72 -19.82 -11.93
C ARG A 186 -8.44 -19.89 -13.27
N GLY A 187 -8.54 -18.76 -13.96
CA GLY A 187 -9.13 -18.68 -15.27
C GLY A 187 -9.13 -17.29 -15.89
N SER A 188 -9.58 -17.22 -17.15
CA SER A 188 -9.92 -15.98 -17.82
C SER A 188 -11.45 -15.84 -17.80
N PHE A 189 -11.97 -14.96 -16.93
CA PHE A 189 -13.42 -14.81 -16.69
C PHE A 189 -14.02 -13.70 -17.57
N ARG A 190 -13.78 -13.76 -18.88
CA ARG A 190 -14.32 -12.81 -19.86
C ARG A 190 -14.90 -13.56 -21.07
N PRO A 191 -16.19 -13.86 -21.05
CA PRO A 191 -17.16 -13.70 -19.95
C PRO A 191 -17.02 -14.80 -18.89
N VAL A 192 -17.68 -14.61 -17.75
CA VAL A 192 -17.95 -15.69 -16.80
C VAL A 192 -18.91 -16.68 -17.49
N THR A 193 -18.60 -17.96 -17.46
CA THR A 193 -19.39 -19.03 -18.08
C THR A 193 -20.06 -19.90 -17.03
N LYS A 194 -21.11 -20.64 -17.42
CA LYS A 194 -21.77 -21.63 -16.54
C LYS A 194 -20.80 -22.67 -15.96
N VAL A 195 -19.73 -22.98 -16.70
CA VAL A 195 -18.66 -23.87 -16.21
C VAL A 195 -17.90 -23.24 -15.05
N ASN A 196 -17.65 -21.93 -15.11
CA ASN A 196 -16.98 -21.23 -14.01
C ASN A 196 -17.87 -21.19 -12.75
N GLU A 197 -19.17 -20.98 -12.92
CA GLU A 197 -20.16 -21.01 -11.84
C GLU A 197 -20.23 -22.41 -11.20
N ASP A 198 -20.35 -23.44 -12.01
CA ASP A 198 -20.39 -24.85 -11.54
C ASP A 198 -19.10 -25.25 -10.80
N MET A 199 -17.94 -24.83 -11.31
CA MET A 199 -16.65 -25.01 -10.64
C MET A 199 -16.63 -24.34 -9.26
N TYR A 200 -17.11 -23.09 -9.17
CA TYR A 200 -17.17 -22.35 -7.91
C TYR A 200 -18.09 -23.04 -6.91
N GLU A 201 -19.34 -23.38 -7.31
CA GLU A 201 -20.33 -24.01 -6.44
C GLU A 201 -19.85 -25.37 -5.91
N LYS A 202 -19.33 -26.24 -6.79
CA LYS A 202 -18.83 -27.54 -6.40
C LYS A 202 -17.64 -27.45 -5.46
N SER A 203 -16.68 -26.59 -5.79
CA SER A 203 -15.48 -26.41 -4.97
C SER A 203 -15.81 -25.80 -3.59
N SER A 204 -16.72 -24.82 -3.55
CA SER A 204 -17.21 -24.23 -2.29
C SER A 204 -17.90 -25.28 -1.42
N ASN A 205 -18.77 -26.10 -2.01
CA ASN A 205 -19.47 -27.18 -1.30
C ASN A 205 -18.50 -28.24 -0.77
N MET A 206 -17.43 -28.56 -1.49
CA MET A 206 -16.40 -29.49 -1.03
C MET A 206 -15.65 -28.92 0.18
N ILE A 207 -15.20 -27.66 0.12
CA ILE A 207 -14.48 -27.01 1.22
C ILE A 207 -15.36 -26.90 2.48
N MET A 208 -16.65 -26.53 2.32
CA MET A 208 -17.57 -26.40 3.45
C MET A 208 -17.87 -27.75 4.14
N LYS A 209 -17.72 -28.85 3.43
CA LYS A 209 -17.89 -30.22 3.97
C LYS A 209 -16.62 -30.77 4.61
N ASP A 210 -15.47 -30.13 4.39
CA ASP A 210 -14.19 -30.59 4.92
C ASP A 210 -14.11 -30.30 6.43
N LYS A 211 -14.10 -31.37 7.23
CA LYS A 211 -14.09 -31.30 8.69
C LYS A 211 -12.78 -30.73 9.23
N GLU A 212 -11.65 -31.02 8.59
CA GLU A 212 -10.34 -30.51 9.05
C GLU A 212 -10.22 -28.99 8.88
N LEU A 213 -10.82 -28.42 7.83
CA LEU A 213 -10.87 -26.99 7.60
C LEU A 213 -11.83 -26.28 8.56
N ASN A 214 -12.94 -26.93 8.92
CA ASN A 214 -13.93 -26.37 9.82
C ASN A 214 -13.46 -26.39 11.31
N GLU A 215 -12.64 -27.36 11.70
CA GLU A 215 -12.06 -27.42 13.07
C GLU A 215 -10.98 -26.37 13.28
N LYS A 216 -10.22 -26.00 12.25
CA LYS A 216 -9.20 -24.93 12.30
C LYS A 216 -9.78 -23.50 12.34
N ASN A 217 -11.05 -23.33 11.99
CA ASN A 217 -11.73 -22.02 12.04
C ASN A 217 -12.43 -21.73 13.39
N LYS A 218 -12.23 -22.55 14.40
CA LYS A 218 -12.75 -22.34 15.77
C LYS A 218 -11.78 -21.60 16.68
N PHE A 219 -11.21 -20.48 16.18
CA PHE A 219 -10.39 -19.58 17.03
C PHE A 219 -10.88 -18.16 16.91
#